data_8a7956bd5dec4ef7f1b494537dea713d
#
_entry.id   8a7956bd5dec4ef7f1b494537dea713d
#
_cell.length_a   1.000
_cell.length_b   1.000
_cell.length_c   1.000
_cell.angle_alpha   90.00
_cell.angle_beta   90.00
_cell.angle_gamma   90.00
#
_symmetry.space_group_name_H-M   'P 1'
#
loop_
_entity.id
_entity.type
_entity.pdbx_description
1 polymer ?
#
loop_
_entity_poly.entity_id
_entity_poly.type
_entity_poly.pdbx_seq_one_letter_code
_entity_poly.pdbx_strand_id
1 'polypeptide(L)' 'MAYKLDGAKFPTIEELVEALYPMYSDKMSEAEFKKYVEEHAEKS' A
#
# COMPACT_ATOMS: atom_id res chain seq x y z
N MET A 1 -13.55 -2.91 6.30
CA MET A 1 -12.21 -3.26 6.74
C MET A 1 -11.22 -2.31 6.10
N ALA A 2 -10.24 -1.89 6.85
CA ALA A 2 -9.28 -0.92 6.37
C ALA A 2 -7.87 -1.50 6.40
N TYR A 3 -6.98 -0.86 5.67
CA TYR A 3 -5.58 -1.28 5.59
C TYR A 3 -4.71 -0.13 6.04
N LYS A 4 -3.69 -0.43 6.82
CA LYS A 4 -2.81 0.58 7.36
C LYS A 4 -1.37 0.24 7.02
N LEU A 5 -0.64 1.24 6.53
CA LEU A 5 0.78 1.08 6.22
C LEU A 5 1.48 2.42 6.41
N ASP A 6 2.63 2.39 7.10
CA ASP A 6 3.42 3.61 7.33
C ASP A 6 2.61 4.72 7.98
N GLY A 7 1.69 4.35 8.87
CA GLY A 7 0.89 5.34 9.56
C GLY A 7 -0.30 5.87 8.78
N ALA A 8 -0.47 5.44 7.54
CA ALA A 8 -1.60 5.85 6.71
C ALA A 8 -2.64 4.75 6.67
N LYS A 9 -3.90 5.11 6.73
CA LYS A 9 -5.01 4.15 6.76
C LYS A 9 -5.93 4.42 5.58
N PHE A 10 -6.27 3.34 4.87
CA PHE A 10 -7.11 3.45 3.67
C PHE A 10 -8.16 2.35 3.68
N PRO A 11 -9.32 2.60 3.06
CA PRO A 11 -10.40 1.60 3.06
C PRO A 11 -10.10 0.39 2.17
N THR A 12 -9.26 0.54 1.16
CA THR A 12 -8.91 -0.57 0.28
C THR A 12 -7.43 -0.56 -0.03
N ILE A 13 -6.93 -1.74 -0.46
CA ILE A 13 -5.54 -1.84 -0.86
C ILE A 13 -5.26 -0.99 -2.08
N GLU A 14 -6.21 -0.92 -3.01
CA GLU A 14 -6.02 -0.13 -4.21
C GLU A 14 -5.81 1.34 -3.89
N GLU A 15 -6.61 1.88 -2.98
CA GLU A 15 -6.43 3.27 -2.60
C GLU A 15 -5.11 3.49 -1.89
N LEU A 16 -4.72 2.54 -1.04
CA LEU A 16 -3.45 2.62 -0.36
C LEU A 16 -2.29 2.63 -1.35
N VAL A 17 -2.35 1.75 -2.34
CA VAL A 17 -1.31 1.67 -3.35
C VAL A 17 -1.23 2.97 -4.14
N GLU A 18 -2.38 3.51 -4.57
CA GLU A 18 -2.38 4.75 -5.35
C GLU A 18 -1.84 5.92 -4.55
N ALA A 19 -2.14 5.95 -3.27
CA ALA A 19 -1.71 7.07 -2.43
C ALA A 19 -0.22 6.99 -2.12
N LEU A 20 0.29 5.81 -1.85
CA LEU A 20 1.67 5.65 -1.38
C LEU A 20 2.66 5.27 -2.47
N TYR A 21 2.18 4.75 -3.59
CA TYR A 21 3.08 4.31 -4.65
C TYR A 21 4.05 5.39 -5.13
N PRO A 22 3.65 6.66 -5.25
CA PRO A 22 4.63 7.68 -5.69
C PRO A 22 5.89 7.73 -4.84
N MET A 23 5.78 7.34 -3.57
CA MET A 23 6.94 7.31 -2.68
C MET A 23 7.80 6.08 -2.89
N TYR A 24 7.25 5.06 -3.52
CA TYR A 24 7.94 3.79 -3.71
C TYR A 24 8.27 3.50 -5.18
N SER A 25 7.86 4.38 -6.09
CA SER A 25 8.02 4.13 -7.51
C SER A 25 9.48 3.96 -7.93
N ASP A 26 10.40 4.55 -7.18
CA ASP A 26 11.83 4.39 -7.45
C ASP A 26 12.36 3.04 -6.99
N LYS A 27 11.66 2.40 -6.07
CA LYS A 27 12.17 1.19 -5.43
C LYS A 27 11.55 -0.07 -6.00
N MET A 28 10.32 0.01 -6.46
CA MET A 28 9.64 -1.16 -6.96
C MET A 28 8.53 -0.75 -7.93
N SER A 29 8.14 -1.67 -8.78
CA SER A 29 7.06 -1.43 -9.72
C SER A 29 5.72 -1.46 -8.99
N GLU A 30 4.66 -1.01 -9.68
CA GLU A 30 3.34 -0.99 -9.08
C GLU A 30 2.88 -2.39 -8.69
N ALA A 31 3.13 -3.37 -9.52
CA ALA A 31 2.74 -4.75 -9.21
C ALA A 31 3.49 -5.26 -7.99
N GLU A 32 4.77 -4.96 -7.89
CA GLU A 32 5.55 -5.36 -6.73
C GLU A 32 5.08 -4.63 -5.47
N PHE A 33 4.76 -3.36 -5.60
CA PHE A 33 4.30 -2.60 -4.45
C PHE A 33 2.96 -3.13 -3.94
N LYS A 34 2.07 -3.48 -4.87
CA LYS A 34 0.80 -4.04 -4.46
C LYS A 34 0.99 -5.33 -3.66
N LYS A 35 1.92 -6.17 -4.10
CA LYS A 35 2.23 -7.39 -3.39
C LYS A 35 2.81 -7.08 -2.01
N TYR A 36 3.72 -6.11 -1.96
CA TYR A 36 4.31 -5.68 -0.71
C TYR A 36 3.23 -5.23 0.27
N VAL A 37 2.29 -4.43 -0.21
CA VAL A 37 1.21 -3.93 0.63
C VAL A 37 0.35 -5.08 1.15
N GLU A 38 0.04 -6.05 0.29
CA GLU A 38 -0.78 -7.17 0.72
C GLU A 38 -0.12 -7.97 1.83
N GLU A 39 1.21 -8.00 1.84
CA GLU A 39 1.93 -8.77 2.86
C GLU A 39 2.19 -7.97 4.13
N HIS A 40 2.35 -6.67 4.01
CA HIS A 40 2.82 -5.86 5.13
C HIS A 40 1.77 -4.93 5.71
N ALA A 41 0.73 -4.59 4.97
CA ALA A 41 -0.30 -3.71 5.49
C ALA A 41 -1.09 -4.38 6.59
N GLU A 42 -1.41 -3.63 7.63
CA GLU A 42 -2.24 -4.14 8.72
C GLU A 42 -3.70 -4.03 8.33
N LYS A 43 -4.45 -5.07 8.63
CA LYS A 43 -5.90 -5.06 8.42
C LYS A 43 -6.62 -4.70 9.71
N SER A 44 -7.56 -3.85 9.59
CA SER A 44 -8.31 -3.43 10.79
C SER A 44 -9.81 -3.38 10.55
#